data_2d6d8fffccbb58d112b8081ec487c9f2
#
_entry.id   2d6d8fffccbb58d112b8081ec487c9f2
#
_cell.length_a   1.000
_cell.length_b   1.000
_cell.length_c   1.000
_cell.angle_alpha   90.00
_cell.angle_beta   90.00
_cell.angle_gamma   90.00
#
_symmetry.space_group_name_H-M   'P 1'
#
loop_
_entity.id
_entity.type
_entity.pdbx_description
1 polymer ?
#
loop_
_entity_poly.entity_id
_entity_poly.type
_entity_poly.pdbx_seq_one_letter_code
_entity_poly.pdbx_strand_id
1 'polypeptide(L)'
;NPDNSLAHRTTWLRSDFSKPDGTDWSVAVQDPEGEEGSYMGVINLSGTACVSTSGDYEKYFIQDGKRYHHILDPSTGYPSESGLSSVTIICPDEGEWKQDAGLLSDGLSTACFVLGAEKGMELLEEYGMEGVFIDKKKQVSVTECIADRFTLLHSEYTIN
;
A
#
# COMPACT_ATOMS: atom_id res chain seq x y z
N ASN A 1 -6.32 -5.97 -25.71
CA ASN A 1 -6.06 -4.53 -25.70
C ASN A 1 -4.77 -4.29 -24.94
N PRO A 2 -3.70 -3.75 -25.58
CA PRO A 2 -2.37 -3.68 -24.94
C PRO A 2 -2.18 -2.52 -23.97
N ASP A 3 -3.20 -1.73 -23.66
CA ASP A 3 -3.02 -0.41 -23.06
C ASP A 3 -3.53 -0.22 -21.64
N ASN A 4 -3.87 -1.29 -20.94
CA ASN A 4 -4.23 -1.22 -19.53
C ASN A 4 -3.27 -2.11 -18.72
N SER A 5 -2.02 -1.68 -18.58
CA SER A 5 -1.09 -2.28 -17.62
C SER A 5 -1.46 -1.83 -16.19
N LEU A 6 -2.55 -2.38 -15.70
CA LEU A 6 -2.77 -2.47 -14.26
C LEU A 6 -1.67 -3.36 -13.73
N ALA A 7 -0.80 -2.80 -12.90
CA ALA A 7 0.19 -3.58 -12.21
C ALA A 7 -0.52 -4.48 -11.19
N HIS A 8 -0.59 -5.74 -11.52
CA HIS A 8 -1.27 -6.75 -10.75
C HIS A 8 -0.26 -7.44 -9.85
N ARG A 9 -0.56 -7.47 -8.55
CA ARG A 9 -0.02 -8.43 -7.60
C ARG A 9 1.51 -8.47 -7.51
N THR A 10 2.07 -7.54 -6.77
CA THR A 10 3.48 -7.68 -6.39
C THR A 10 3.73 -7.03 -5.05
N THR A 11 4.53 -7.69 -4.27
CA THR A 11 5.10 -7.16 -3.05
C THR A 11 5.90 -5.87 -3.32
N TRP A 12 6.32 -5.64 -4.56
CA TRP A 12 6.99 -4.41 -5.01
C TRP A 12 6.83 -4.21 -6.52
N LEU A 13 6.59 -3.01 -6.94
CA LEU A 13 6.55 -2.57 -8.33
C LEU A 13 7.53 -1.42 -8.49
N ARG A 14 8.46 -1.52 -9.44
CA ARG A 14 9.28 -0.42 -9.89
C ARG A 14 8.77 0.08 -11.24
N SER A 15 8.32 1.32 -11.30
CA SER A 15 8.01 1.99 -12.56
C SER A 15 9.22 2.82 -12.99
N ASP A 16 10.04 2.29 -13.89
CA ASP A 16 11.26 2.97 -14.33
C ASP A 16 11.04 4.09 -15.36
N PHE A 17 9.79 4.27 -15.84
CA PHE A 17 9.51 5.22 -16.92
C PHE A 17 8.08 5.75 -16.87
N SER A 18 7.88 6.98 -17.28
CA SER A 18 6.57 7.46 -17.72
C SER A 18 6.09 6.56 -18.85
N LYS A 19 4.76 6.37 -18.98
CA LYS A 19 4.24 5.61 -20.12
C LYS A 19 4.77 6.21 -21.44
N PRO A 20 4.92 5.41 -22.51
CA PRO A 20 5.40 5.88 -23.81
C PRO A 20 4.57 7.03 -24.40
N ASP A 21 3.31 7.17 -23.98
CA ASP A 21 2.40 8.24 -24.39
C ASP A 21 2.49 9.50 -23.50
N GLY A 22 3.37 9.49 -22.47
CA GLY A 22 3.58 10.59 -21.54
C GLY A 22 2.52 10.71 -20.43
N THR A 23 1.60 9.75 -20.33
CA THR A 23 0.60 9.73 -19.26
C THR A 23 1.13 9.08 -17.98
N ASP A 24 0.46 9.35 -16.85
CA ASP A 24 0.79 8.75 -15.55
C ASP A 24 0.47 7.25 -15.50
N TRP A 25 1.19 6.54 -14.63
CA TRP A 25 0.86 5.17 -14.27
C TRP A 25 -0.36 5.15 -13.34
N SER A 26 -1.31 4.24 -13.60
CA SER A 26 -2.41 3.97 -12.68
C SER A 26 -2.10 2.68 -11.93
N VAL A 27 -1.82 2.80 -10.63
CA VAL A 27 -1.55 1.67 -9.74
C VAL A 27 -2.81 1.36 -8.97
N ALA A 28 -3.33 0.15 -9.15
CA ALA A 28 -4.52 -0.30 -8.44
C ALA A 28 -4.18 -0.72 -7.02
N VAL A 29 -4.96 -0.26 -6.06
CA VAL A 29 -4.93 -0.70 -4.66
C VAL A 29 -5.97 -1.80 -4.49
N GLN A 30 -5.49 -3.00 -4.11
CA GLN A 30 -6.35 -4.17 -3.95
C GLN A 30 -7.38 -3.95 -2.83
N ASP A 31 -8.57 -4.48 -3.04
CA ASP A 31 -9.59 -4.56 -2.00
C ASP A 31 -9.23 -5.69 -1.01
N PRO A 32 -8.96 -5.40 0.28
CA PRO A 32 -8.57 -6.41 1.26
C PRO A 32 -9.68 -7.44 1.57
N GLU A 33 -10.94 -7.09 1.31
CA GLU A 33 -12.11 -7.93 1.56
C GLU A 33 -12.75 -8.46 0.29
N GLY A 34 -12.27 -7.99 -0.86
CA GLY A 34 -12.81 -8.36 -2.16
C GLY A 34 -12.26 -9.69 -2.70
N GLU A 35 -12.80 -10.11 -3.83
CA GLU A 35 -12.27 -11.25 -4.58
C GLU A 35 -10.88 -10.92 -5.16
N GLU A 36 -10.10 -11.95 -5.47
CA GLU A 36 -8.80 -11.76 -6.12
C GLU A 36 -8.95 -10.96 -7.42
N GLY A 37 -8.20 -9.85 -7.50
CA GLY A 37 -8.27 -8.93 -8.64
C GLY A 37 -9.32 -7.82 -8.52
N SER A 38 -10.00 -7.69 -7.39
CA SER A 38 -10.82 -6.51 -7.09
C SER A 38 -9.95 -5.38 -6.52
N TYR A 39 -10.32 -4.15 -6.84
CA TYR A 39 -9.56 -2.96 -6.46
C TYR A 39 -10.46 -1.94 -5.78
N MET A 40 -10.05 -1.47 -4.59
CA MET A 40 -10.81 -0.46 -3.86
C MET A 40 -10.50 0.97 -4.30
N GLY A 41 -9.34 1.18 -4.91
CA GLY A 41 -8.89 2.50 -5.36
C GLY A 41 -7.77 2.44 -6.38
N VAL A 42 -7.41 3.60 -6.92
CA VAL A 42 -6.33 3.78 -7.89
C VAL A 42 -5.47 4.97 -7.49
N ILE A 43 -4.15 4.81 -7.57
CA ILE A 43 -3.17 5.86 -7.40
C ILE A 43 -2.59 6.21 -8.78
N ASN A 44 -2.61 7.49 -9.16
CA ASN A 44 -1.95 7.96 -10.36
C ASN A 44 -0.54 8.47 -10.02
N LEU A 45 0.47 7.84 -10.61
CA LEU A 45 1.88 8.10 -10.34
C LEU A 45 2.58 8.62 -11.59
N SER A 46 3.23 9.77 -11.46
CA SER A 46 4.18 10.32 -12.43
C SER A 46 5.61 10.05 -11.96
N GLY A 47 6.53 9.89 -12.93
CA GLY A 47 7.94 9.62 -12.62
C GLY A 47 8.21 8.18 -12.23
N THR A 48 9.34 7.97 -11.55
CA THR A 48 9.80 6.65 -11.13
C THR A 48 9.55 6.45 -9.64
N ALA A 49 8.86 5.38 -9.29
CA ALA A 49 8.60 5.04 -7.90
C ALA A 49 8.58 3.52 -7.69
N CYS A 50 8.88 3.09 -6.49
CA CYS A 50 8.63 1.74 -6.02
C CYS A 50 7.37 1.74 -5.16
N VAL A 51 6.48 0.78 -5.41
CA VAL A 51 5.23 0.62 -4.68
C VAL A 51 5.19 -0.77 -4.06
N SER A 52 4.96 -0.83 -2.75
CA SER A 52 4.84 -2.09 -2.02
C SER A 52 3.59 -2.09 -1.15
N THR A 53 2.97 -3.25 -1.02
CA THR A 53 1.78 -3.44 -0.19
C THR A 53 1.98 -4.57 0.79
N SER A 54 1.66 -4.31 2.05
CA SER A 54 1.53 -5.31 3.11
C SER A 54 0.08 -5.43 3.56
N GLY A 55 -0.44 -6.66 3.63
CA GLY A 55 -1.84 -6.88 4.01
C GLY A 55 -2.05 -8.20 4.76
N ASP A 56 -3.05 -8.23 5.64
CA ASP A 56 -3.39 -9.39 6.46
C ASP A 56 -4.12 -10.50 5.68
N TYR A 57 -4.50 -10.22 4.45
CA TYR A 57 -5.22 -11.12 3.54
C TYR A 57 -4.29 -11.92 2.59
N GLU A 58 -3.02 -11.57 2.50
CA GLU A 58 -2.07 -12.19 1.57
C GLU A 58 -1.71 -13.63 1.97
N LYS A 59 -1.26 -13.81 3.21
CA LYS A 59 -0.83 -15.10 3.75
C LYS A 59 -1.35 -15.25 5.17
N TYR A 60 -2.35 -16.09 5.35
CA TYR A 60 -2.97 -16.35 6.65
C TYR A 60 -3.52 -17.78 6.74
N PHE A 61 -3.80 -18.20 7.95
CA PHE A 61 -4.66 -19.36 8.24
C PHE A 61 -5.72 -18.95 9.26
N ILE A 62 -6.81 -19.72 9.32
CA ILE A 62 -7.87 -19.50 10.30
C ILE A 62 -7.83 -20.63 11.31
N GLN A 63 -7.79 -20.30 12.59
CA GLN A 63 -7.93 -21.22 13.70
C GLN A 63 -8.93 -20.63 14.71
N ASP A 64 -9.91 -21.43 15.11
CA ASP A 64 -10.97 -21.06 16.07
C ASP A 64 -11.69 -19.74 15.70
N GLY A 65 -11.89 -19.52 14.39
CA GLY A 65 -12.53 -18.29 13.86
C GLY A 65 -11.64 -17.04 13.85
N LYS A 66 -10.39 -17.13 14.32
CA LYS A 66 -9.41 -16.05 14.29
C LYS A 66 -8.46 -16.21 13.11
N ARG A 67 -8.18 -15.10 12.40
CA ARG A 67 -7.19 -15.03 11.31
C ARG A 67 -5.79 -14.82 11.91
N TYR A 68 -4.86 -15.67 11.51
CA TYR A 68 -3.44 -15.60 11.85
C TYR A 68 -2.65 -15.31 10.58
N HIS A 69 -2.30 -14.06 10.35
CA HIS A 69 -1.54 -13.62 9.19
C HIS A 69 -0.03 -13.57 9.49
N HIS A 70 0.77 -13.45 8.45
CA HIS A 70 2.24 -13.56 8.50
C HIS A 70 2.97 -12.32 9.03
N ILE A 71 2.28 -11.17 9.15
CA ILE A 71 2.87 -9.93 9.66
C ILE A 71 2.82 -9.96 11.17
N LEU A 72 3.97 -10.20 11.81
CA LEU A 72 4.07 -10.37 13.26
C LEU A 72 4.46 -9.07 13.95
N ASP A 73 3.87 -8.82 15.11
CA ASP A 73 4.33 -7.80 16.04
C ASP A 73 5.58 -8.36 16.77
N PRO A 74 6.76 -7.71 16.63
CA PRO A 74 7.99 -8.19 17.23
C PRO A 74 7.98 -8.18 18.75
N SER A 75 7.10 -7.40 19.38
CA SER A 75 6.98 -7.33 20.85
C SER A 75 6.25 -8.53 21.42
N THR A 76 5.34 -9.15 20.66
CA THR A 76 4.48 -10.24 21.12
C THR A 76 4.80 -11.58 20.44
N GLY A 77 5.37 -11.54 19.21
CA GLY A 77 5.57 -12.71 18.35
C GLY A 77 4.28 -13.26 17.74
N TYR A 78 3.15 -12.55 17.90
CA TYR A 78 1.85 -12.89 17.30
C TYR A 78 1.52 -11.96 16.14
N PRO A 79 0.53 -12.31 15.30
CA PRO A 79 0.04 -11.42 14.26
C PRO A 79 -0.32 -10.03 14.81
N SER A 80 0.12 -9.00 14.11
CA SER A 80 -0.16 -7.61 14.51
C SER A 80 -1.66 -7.33 14.57
N GLU A 81 -2.09 -6.68 15.64
CA GLU A 81 -3.49 -6.25 15.86
C GLU A 81 -3.60 -4.72 15.73
N SER A 82 -2.87 -4.10 14.79
CA SER A 82 -2.87 -2.64 14.56
C SER A 82 -4.21 -2.05 14.10
N GLY A 83 -5.17 -2.92 13.73
CA GLY A 83 -6.46 -2.51 13.17
C GLY A 83 -6.45 -2.31 11.66
N LEU A 84 -5.29 -2.41 11.02
CA LEU A 84 -5.14 -2.30 9.56
C LEU A 84 -5.45 -3.63 8.85
N SER A 85 -5.98 -3.51 7.64
CA SER A 85 -6.12 -4.60 6.68
C SER A 85 -5.04 -4.53 5.59
N SER A 86 -4.64 -3.32 5.19
CA SER A 86 -3.66 -3.09 4.13
C SER A 86 -2.90 -1.79 4.32
N VAL A 87 -1.63 -1.79 3.92
CA VAL A 87 -0.79 -0.58 3.80
C VAL A 87 -0.06 -0.64 2.48
N THR A 88 -0.25 0.36 1.63
CA THR A 88 0.49 0.54 0.38
C THR A 88 1.42 1.74 0.52
N ILE A 89 2.71 1.55 0.30
CA ILE A 89 3.73 2.59 0.36
C ILE A 89 4.23 2.91 -1.04
N ILE A 90 4.40 4.20 -1.31
CA ILE A 90 5.01 4.72 -2.52
C ILE A 90 6.31 5.41 -2.12
N CYS A 91 7.43 4.87 -2.60
CA CYS A 91 8.75 5.43 -2.42
C CYS A 91 9.26 5.97 -3.76
N PRO A 92 9.46 7.29 -3.91
CA PRO A 92 10.07 7.84 -5.11
C PRO A 92 11.47 7.25 -5.33
N ASP A 93 11.73 6.75 -6.56
CA ASP A 93 13.05 6.23 -6.94
C ASP A 93 13.96 7.35 -7.44
N GLU A 94 14.13 8.36 -6.62
CA GLU A 94 14.94 9.55 -6.89
C GLU A 94 15.59 10.09 -5.62
N GLY A 95 16.50 11.03 -5.78
CA GLY A 95 17.18 11.66 -4.66
C GLY A 95 17.98 10.69 -3.81
N GLU A 96 17.81 10.79 -2.50
CA GLU A 96 18.53 9.99 -1.49
C GLU A 96 18.21 8.49 -1.58
N TRP A 97 16.98 8.13 -1.94
CA TRP A 97 16.49 6.77 -1.93
C TRP A 97 16.58 6.02 -3.27
N LYS A 98 17.20 6.65 -4.28
CA LYS A 98 17.20 6.16 -5.68
C LYS A 98 17.59 4.69 -5.87
N GLN A 99 18.43 4.12 -5.02
CA GLN A 99 18.88 2.74 -5.14
C GLN A 99 18.15 1.80 -4.18
N ASP A 100 17.57 2.34 -3.12
CA ASP A 100 16.97 1.59 -2.01
C ASP A 100 15.45 1.68 -1.97
N ALA A 101 14.83 2.40 -2.93
CA ALA A 101 13.38 2.66 -2.94
C ALA A 101 12.53 1.38 -2.86
N GLY A 102 12.94 0.30 -3.53
CA GLY A 102 12.25 -0.99 -3.46
C GLY A 102 12.37 -1.65 -2.09
N LEU A 103 13.54 -1.65 -1.49
CA LEU A 103 13.77 -2.19 -0.16
C LEU A 103 13.01 -1.39 0.91
N LEU A 104 13.05 -0.07 0.79
CA LEU A 104 12.40 0.83 1.74
C LEU A 104 10.88 0.74 1.64
N SER A 105 10.31 0.75 0.43
CA SER A 105 8.86 0.62 0.27
C SER A 105 8.35 -0.71 0.86
N ASP A 106 9.07 -1.82 0.65
CA ASP A 106 8.70 -3.14 1.18
C ASP A 106 8.85 -3.19 2.71
N GLY A 107 9.98 -2.75 3.25
CA GLY A 107 10.23 -2.71 4.70
C GLY A 107 9.27 -1.80 5.44
N LEU A 108 9.03 -0.59 4.90
CA LEU A 108 8.13 0.38 5.52
C LEU A 108 6.67 -0.02 5.43
N SER A 109 6.22 -0.70 4.37
CA SER A 109 4.83 -1.20 4.32
C SER A 109 4.54 -2.16 5.47
N THR A 110 5.48 -3.03 5.79
CA THR A 110 5.38 -3.95 6.92
C THR A 110 5.48 -3.23 8.27
N ALA A 111 6.44 -2.30 8.41
CA ALA A 111 6.60 -1.52 9.64
C ALA A 111 5.36 -0.66 9.94
N CYS A 112 4.84 0.06 8.95
CA CYS A 112 3.63 0.86 9.08
C CYS A 112 2.39 0.01 9.39
N PHE A 113 2.31 -1.20 8.82
CA PHE A 113 1.23 -2.13 9.15
C PHE A 113 1.25 -2.51 10.64
N VAL A 114 2.44 -2.74 11.22
CA VAL A 114 2.58 -3.07 12.66
C VAL A 114 2.32 -1.86 13.55
N LEU A 115 2.79 -0.68 13.14
CA LEU A 115 2.63 0.58 13.91
C LEU A 115 1.19 1.10 13.95
N GLY A 116 0.37 0.78 12.94
CA GLY A 116 -0.94 1.36 12.73
C GLY A 116 -0.89 2.66 11.93
N ALA A 117 -2.07 3.18 11.54
CA ALA A 117 -2.17 4.30 10.59
C ALA A 117 -1.50 5.58 11.10
N GLU A 118 -1.80 6.01 12.34
CA GLU A 118 -1.30 7.27 12.91
C GLU A 118 0.25 7.31 12.92
N LYS A 119 0.87 6.36 13.61
CA LYS A 119 2.34 6.28 13.69
C LYS A 119 3.00 5.91 12.37
N GLY A 120 2.29 5.15 11.52
CA GLY A 120 2.76 4.82 10.18
C GLY A 120 2.86 6.06 9.30
N MET A 121 1.86 6.95 9.35
CA MET A 121 1.89 8.21 8.60
C MET A 121 2.98 9.16 9.12
N GLU A 122 3.16 9.29 10.44
CA GLU A 122 4.27 10.04 11.04
C GLU A 122 5.64 9.53 10.53
N LEU A 123 5.80 8.20 10.49
CA LEU A 123 7.02 7.57 9.98
C LEU A 123 7.25 7.89 8.50
N LEU A 124 6.20 7.84 7.67
CA LEU A 124 6.32 8.17 6.25
C LEU A 124 6.68 9.62 6.01
N GLU A 125 6.15 10.55 6.82
CA GLU A 125 6.51 11.97 6.76
C GLU A 125 8.00 12.18 7.06
N GLU A 126 8.55 11.48 8.07
CA GLU A 126 9.98 11.55 8.41
C GLU A 126 10.86 11.09 7.24
N TYR A 127 10.43 10.08 6.48
CA TYR A 127 11.17 9.56 5.33
C TYR A 127 10.82 10.26 4.01
N GLY A 128 9.88 11.20 3.99
CA GLY A 128 9.40 11.84 2.77
C GLY A 128 8.72 10.87 1.80
N MET A 129 8.06 9.85 2.32
CA MET A 129 7.35 8.83 1.55
C MET A 129 5.85 8.99 1.66
N GLU A 130 5.14 8.32 0.77
CA GLU A 130 3.69 8.43 0.64
C GLU A 130 3.04 7.07 0.87
N GLY A 131 1.78 7.08 1.34
CA GLY A 131 1.09 5.83 1.61
C GLY A 131 -0.43 5.92 1.65
N VAL A 132 -1.04 4.74 1.45
CA VAL A 132 -2.47 4.48 1.59
C VAL A 132 -2.63 3.41 2.65
N PHE A 133 -3.43 3.71 3.68
CA PHE A 133 -3.73 2.82 4.81
C PHE A 133 -5.21 2.48 4.77
N ILE A 134 -5.53 1.20 4.89
CA ILE A 134 -6.92 0.71 4.92
C ILE A 134 -7.12 -0.06 6.21
N ASP A 135 -8.09 0.35 7.02
CA ASP A 135 -8.43 -0.33 8.26
C ASP A 135 -9.55 -1.38 8.08
N LYS A 136 -9.77 -2.17 9.13
CA LYS A 136 -10.83 -3.21 9.19
C LYS A 136 -12.25 -2.66 9.22
N LYS A 137 -12.41 -1.33 9.30
CA LYS A 137 -13.70 -0.63 9.24
C LYS A 137 -13.92 0.03 7.89
N LYS A 138 -13.06 -0.26 6.89
CA LYS A 138 -13.09 0.35 5.55
C LYS A 138 -12.81 1.86 5.55
N GLN A 139 -12.11 2.36 6.59
CA GLN A 139 -11.59 3.72 6.59
C GLN A 139 -10.26 3.73 5.84
N VAL A 140 -10.10 4.71 4.97
CA VAL A 140 -8.91 4.91 4.15
C VAL A 140 -8.25 6.20 4.60
N SER A 141 -6.99 6.11 5.01
CA SER A 141 -6.15 7.27 5.29
C SER A 141 -5.07 7.34 4.22
N VAL A 142 -4.85 8.52 3.67
CA VAL A 142 -3.83 8.77 2.65
C VAL A 142 -2.91 9.89 3.12
N THR A 143 -1.64 9.83 2.77
CA THR A 143 -0.72 10.95 3.01
C THR A 143 -1.09 12.14 2.14
N GLU A 144 -0.81 13.36 2.61
CA GLU A 144 -1.25 14.60 1.97
C GLU A 144 -0.79 14.71 0.51
N CYS A 145 0.44 14.28 0.23
CA CYS A 145 1.05 14.40 -1.11
C CYS A 145 0.37 13.55 -2.19
N ILE A 146 -0.35 12.49 -1.83
CA ILE A 146 -1.07 11.66 -2.81
C ILE A 146 -2.59 11.81 -2.75
N ALA A 147 -3.12 12.63 -1.87
CA ALA A 147 -4.56 12.79 -1.71
C ALA A 147 -5.27 13.17 -3.02
N ASP A 148 -4.69 14.09 -3.80
CA ASP A 148 -5.22 14.51 -5.10
C ASP A 148 -5.00 13.48 -6.23
N ARG A 149 -4.14 12.49 -6.01
CA ARG A 149 -3.79 11.44 -6.98
C ARG A 149 -4.42 10.09 -6.68
N PHE A 150 -5.09 9.97 -5.54
CA PHE A 150 -5.81 8.77 -5.14
C PHE A 150 -7.29 8.90 -5.46
N THR A 151 -7.84 7.90 -6.14
CA THR A 151 -9.26 7.82 -6.47
C THR A 151 -9.86 6.57 -5.85
N LEU A 152 -10.85 6.75 -4.98
CA LEU A 152 -11.64 5.68 -4.40
C LEU A 152 -12.63 5.15 -5.44
N LEU A 153 -12.72 3.84 -5.62
CA LEU A 153 -13.61 3.18 -6.59
C LEU A 153 -14.88 2.61 -5.96
N HIS A 154 -14.85 2.27 -4.68
CA HIS A 154 -15.94 1.61 -3.97
C HIS A 154 -16.52 2.52 -2.89
N SER A 155 -17.83 2.79 -2.97
CA SER A 155 -18.56 3.66 -2.04
C SER A 155 -18.70 3.13 -0.61
N GLU A 156 -18.35 1.88 -0.37
CA GLU A 156 -18.33 1.27 0.96
C GLU A 156 -17.09 1.63 1.78
N TYR A 157 -16.05 2.19 1.13
CA TYR A 157 -14.88 2.77 1.77
C TYR A 157 -15.07 4.27 1.97
N THR A 158 -14.44 4.83 3.00
CA THR A 158 -14.50 6.26 3.31
C THR A 158 -13.08 6.80 3.53
N ILE A 159 -12.75 7.90 2.87
CA ILE A 159 -11.48 8.61 3.09
C ILE A 159 -11.63 9.56 4.29
N ASN A 160 -10.70 9.50 5.22
CA ASN A 160 -10.62 10.37 6.41
C ASN A 160 -9.90 11.69 6.07
#